data_304ab526d4f8b347e065b7cac1abec02
#
_entry.id   304ab526d4f8b347e065b7cac1abec02
#
_cell.length_a   1.000
_cell.length_b   1.000
_cell.length_c   1.000
_cell.angle_alpha   90.00
_cell.angle_beta   90.00
_cell.angle_gamma   90.00
#
_symmetry.space_group_name_H-M   'P 1'
#
loop_
_entity.id
_entity.type
_entity.pdbx_description
1 polymer ?
#
loop_
_entity_poly.entity_id
_entity_poly.type
_entity_poly.pdbx_seq_one_letter_code
_entity_poly.pdbx_strand_id
1 'polypeptide(L)'
;MSLGLKLFIVLFLVMFVGLVTFTLLNIQNQTNNLRELVQLTALRTTDLIKNSIHYSMLINRKEDINQIFKNFQGMPGFDVIRIYDKKGNIIFTTKPEEKSTRVPITSEACQVCHSYPQPLKALATKQRHRIITAPDGHRTLALINPIENEPACYGSGCHPHPNQKFILGVLDVQMSLATVDADIAHSRRQAILASAILSVSVFLVVGLLIWSLIRVPVRKLSEGTKAIAKGNLDYIIPIHRKDEIGELANSFNAMTSELKKAQQEITQWSNTLQQRVDEKTEELERIQAHLI
;
A
#
# COMPACT_ATOMS: atom_id res chain seq x y z
N MET A 1 14.97 -3.28 30.87
CA MET A 1 13.99 -3.82 29.87
C MET A 1 14.16 -5.33 29.80
N SER A 2 13.06 -6.10 29.97
CA SER A 2 13.10 -7.55 29.83
C SER A 2 13.41 -7.97 28.39
N LEU A 3 14.09 -9.13 28.23
CA LEU A 3 14.44 -9.69 26.91
C LEU A 3 13.21 -9.79 25.99
N GLY A 4 12.07 -10.24 26.52
CA GLY A 4 10.82 -10.36 25.78
C GLY A 4 10.30 -9.00 25.25
N LEU A 5 10.49 -7.91 25.99
CA LEU A 5 10.09 -6.58 25.52
C LEU A 5 10.99 -6.07 24.41
N LYS A 6 12.30 -6.34 24.48
CA LYS A 6 13.24 -5.98 23.41
C LYS A 6 12.89 -6.71 22.12
N LEU A 7 12.67 -8.02 22.20
CA LEU A 7 12.31 -8.87 21.06
C LEU A 7 10.97 -8.46 20.45
N PHE A 8 9.98 -8.14 21.29
CA PHE A 8 8.68 -7.63 20.86
C PHE A 8 8.82 -6.32 20.07
N ILE A 9 9.58 -5.35 20.60
CA ILE A 9 9.79 -4.04 19.93
C ILE A 9 10.46 -4.21 18.58
N VAL A 10 11.51 -5.05 18.49
CA VAL A 10 12.23 -5.29 17.21
C VAL A 10 11.30 -5.93 16.19
N LEU A 11 10.59 -6.98 16.57
CA LEU A 11 9.66 -7.70 15.70
C LEU A 11 8.50 -6.80 15.23
N PHE A 12 7.95 -6.01 16.15
CA PHE A 12 6.94 -5.00 15.84
C PHE A 12 7.45 -3.99 14.83
N LEU A 13 8.63 -3.44 15.04
CA LEU A 13 9.20 -2.40 14.16
C LEU A 13 9.42 -2.95 12.73
N VAL A 14 9.98 -4.16 12.62
CA VAL A 14 10.18 -4.80 11.31
C VAL A 14 8.85 -5.05 10.60
N MET A 15 7.86 -5.61 11.30
CA MET A 15 6.54 -5.86 10.73
C MET A 15 5.81 -4.57 10.36
N PHE A 16 5.88 -3.55 11.22
CA PHE A 16 5.25 -2.25 10.97
C PHE A 16 5.83 -1.58 9.70
N VAL A 17 7.16 -1.53 9.59
CA VAL A 17 7.83 -0.99 8.40
C VAL A 17 7.45 -1.78 7.15
N GLY A 18 7.43 -3.11 7.21
CA GLY A 18 7.03 -3.96 6.09
C GLY A 18 5.58 -3.69 5.65
N LEU A 19 4.66 -3.57 6.59
CA LEU A 19 3.23 -3.34 6.32
C LEU A 19 2.97 -1.94 5.76
N VAL A 20 3.65 -0.92 6.29
CA VAL A 20 3.58 0.46 5.76
C VAL A 20 4.12 0.50 4.33
N THR A 21 5.28 -0.09 4.08
CA THR A 21 5.88 -0.14 2.74
C THR A 21 4.97 -0.85 1.75
N PHE A 22 4.43 -2.02 2.12
CA PHE A 22 3.48 -2.77 1.30
C PHE A 22 2.23 -1.94 0.97
N THR A 23 1.65 -1.26 1.97
CA THR A 23 0.46 -0.41 1.78
C THR A 23 0.73 0.74 0.82
N LEU A 24 1.87 1.43 0.97
CA LEU A 24 2.25 2.53 0.09
C LEU A 24 2.44 2.06 -1.36
N LEU A 25 3.14 0.95 -1.56
CA LEU A 25 3.34 0.36 -2.89
C LEU A 25 2.02 -0.08 -3.52
N ASN A 26 1.13 -0.69 -2.74
CA ASN A 26 -0.19 -1.11 -3.22
C ASN A 26 -1.04 0.09 -3.65
N ILE A 27 -1.12 1.15 -2.84
CA ILE A 27 -1.84 2.39 -3.18
C ILE A 27 -1.25 3.01 -4.45
N GLN A 28 0.06 3.07 -4.58
CA GLN A 28 0.72 3.65 -5.76
C GLN A 28 0.42 2.83 -7.03
N ASN A 29 0.50 1.50 -6.96
CA ASN A 29 0.20 0.63 -8.08
C ASN A 29 -1.28 0.72 -8.50
N GLN A 30 -2.21 0.70 -7.55
CA GLN A 30 -3.63 0.86 -7.85
C GLN A 30 -3.92 2.22 -8.53
N THR A 31 -3.34 3.31 -8.02
CA THR A 31 -3.52 4.64 -8.59
C THR A 31 -2.97 4.73 -10.00
N ASN A 32 -1.80 4.16 -10.26
CA ASN A 32 -1.20 4.14 -11.59
C ASN A 32 -2.03 3.32 -12.58
N ASN A 33 -2.49 2.14 -12.18
CA ASN A 33 -3.33 1.28 -13.01
C ASN A 33 -4.68 1.95 -13.37
N LEU A 34 -5.31 2.61 -12.40
CA LEU A 34 -6.54 3.38 -12.65
C LEU A 34 -6.31 4.53 -13.63
N ARG A 35 -5.22 5.29 -13.46
CA ARG A 35 -4.88 6.38 -14.39
C ARG A 35 -4.66 5.87 -15.80
N GLU A 36 -3.92 4.80 -15.97
CA GLU A 36 -3.67 4.20 -17.29
C GLU A 36 -4.96 3.71 -17.93
N LEU A 37 -5.81 3.02 -17.18
CA LEU A 37 -7.10 2.55 -17.65
C LEU A 37 -8.00 3.72 -18.09
N VAL A 38 -8.07 4.79 -17.31
CA VAL A 38 -8.86 6.00 -17.66
C VAL A 38 -8.32 6.65 -18.92
N GLN A 39 -7.00 6.78 -19.08
CA GLN A 39 -6.39 7.34 -20.29
C GLN A 39 -6.69 6.51 -21.53
N LEU A 40 -6.54 5.19 -21.43
CA LEU A 40 -6.84 4.28 -22.55
C LEU A 40 -8.33 4.32 -22.93
N THR A 41 -9.21 4.33 -21.93
CA THR A 41 -10.65 4.40 -22.18
C THR A 41 -11.04 5.73 -22.81
N ALA A 42 -10.48 6.83 -22.33
CA ALA A 42 -10.73 8.17 -22.87
C ALA A 42 -10.25 8.30 -24.31
N LEU A 43 -9.07 7.76 -24.65
CA LEU A 43 -8.56 7.73 -26.03
C LEU A 43 -9.51 6.95 -26.96
N ARG A 44 -9.93 5.74 -26.55
CA ARG A 44 -10.89 4.94 -27.32
C ARG A 44 -12.22 5.65 -27.51
N THR A 45 -12.72 6.30 -26.46
CA THR A 45 -13.97 7.09 -26.54
C THR A 45 -13.83 8.25 -27.51
N THR A 46 -12.69 8.95 -27.50
CA THR A 46 -12.43 10.05 -28.43
C THR A 46 -12.36 9.55 -29.88
N ASP A 47 -11.76 8.39 -30.13
CA ASP A 47 -11.73 7.76 -31.47
C ASP A 47 -13.15 7.33 -31.90
N LEU A 48 -13.98 6.80 -30.98
CA LEU A 48 -15.38 6.46 -31.28
C LEU A 48 -16.19 7.70 -31.63
N ILE A 49 -16.04 8.82 -30.91
CA ILE A 49 -16.68 10.10 -31.24
C ILE A 49 -16.25 10.56 -32.62
N LYS A 50 -14.93 10.57 -32.93
CA LYS A 50 -14.40 10.92 -34.25
C LYS A 50 -15.06 10.09 -35.34
N ASN A 51 -15.12 8.78 -35.17
CA ASN A 51 -15.68 7.86 -36.16
C ASN A 51 -17.19 8.05 -36.34
N SER A 52 -17.93 8.34 -35.24
CA SER A 52 -19.39 8.57 -35.34
C SER A 52 -19.76 9.83 -36.11
N ILE A 53 -18.91 10.86 -36.10
CA ILE A 53 -19.14 12.09 -36.89
C ILE A 53 -18.53 12.04 -38.29
N HIS A 54 -17.65 11.06 -38.58
CA HIS A 54 -16.89 10.98 -39.83
C HIS A 54 -17.80 10.97 -41.07
N TYR A 55 -18.81 10.08 -41.08
CA TYR A 55 -19.74 9.99 -42.22
C TYR A 55 -20.52 11.29 -42.46
N SER A 56 -21.04 11.90 -41.39
CA SER A 56 -21.77 13.16 -41.46
C SER A 56 -20.89 14.33 -41.96
N MET A 57 -19.58 14.28 -41.62
CA MET A 57 -18.61 15.23 -42.18
C MET A 57 -18.39 15.02 -43.69
N LEU A 58 -18.26 13.76 -44.15
CA LEU A 58 -18.07 13.45 -45.57
C LEU A 58 -19.20 13.97 -46.46
N ILE A 59 -20.46 13.81 -46.01
CA ILE A 59 -21.67 14.26 -46.75
C ILE A 59 -22.09 15.67 -46.39
N ASN A 60 -21.27 16.41 -45.64
CA ASN A 60 -21.51 17.80 -45.20
C ASN A 60 -22.86 18.03 -44.44
N ARG A 61 -23.33 17.03 -43.69
CA ARG A 61 -24.53 17.14 -42.88
C ARG A 61 -24.21 17.72 -41.51
N LYS A 62 -24.21 19.05 -41.41
CA LYS A 62 -23.91 19.78 -40.17
C LYS A 62 -24.98 19.55 -39.09
N GLU A 63 -26.23 19.32 -39.49
CA GLU A 63 -27.35 19.05 -38.60
C GLU A 63 -27.15 17.74 -37.83
N ASP A 64 -26.70 16.69 -38.48
CA ASP A 64 -26.42 15.39 -37.88
C ASP A 64 -25.27 15.50 -36.84
N ILE A 65 -24.21 16.27 -37.19
CA ILE A 65 -23.11 16.54 -36.25
C ILE A 65 -23.65 17.33 -35.02
N ASN A 66 -24.44 18.38 -35.24
CA ASN A 66 -25.04 19.14 -34.14
C ASN A 66 -25.94 18.25 -33.26
N GLN A 67 -26.69 17.31 -33.86
CA GLN A 67 -27.52 16.40 -33.07
C GLN A 67 -26.64 15.42 -32.21
N ILE A 68 -25.54 14.91 -32.77
CA ILE A 68 -24.60 14.10 -32.02
C ILE A 68 -24.04 14.90 -30.83
N PHE A 69 -23.62 16.16 -31.05
CA PHE A 69 -23.09 17.01 -29.97
C PHE A 69 -24.14 17.32 -28.91
N LYS A 70 -25.41 17.55 -29.31
CA LYS A 70 -26.52 17.72 -28.35
C LYS A 70 -26.74 16.48 -27.48
N ASN A 71 -26.58 15.29 -28.03
CA ASN A 71 -26.70 14.06 -27.26
C ASN A 71 -25.60 13.89 -26.18
N PHE A 72 -24.42 14.48 -26.41
CA PHE A 72 -23.34 14.53 -25.42
C PHE A 72 -23.48 15.68 -24.42
N GLN A 73 -24.35 16.69 -24.71
CA GLN A 73 -24.52 17.81 -23.82
C GLN A 73 -25.09 17.37 -22.46
N GLY A 74 -24.41 17.69 -21.37
CA GLY A 74 -24.81 17.30 -20.00
C GLY A 74 -24.62 15.82 -19.69
N MET A 75 -23.96 15.05 -20.57
CA MET A 75 -23.65 13.65 -20.31
C MET A 75 -22.58 13.55 -19.20
N PRO A 76 -22.84 12.78 -18.14
CA PRO A 76 -21.87 12.62 -17.06
C PRO A 76 -20.49 12.17 -17.56
N GLY A 77 -19.44 12.74 -17.00
CA GLY A 77 -18.06 12.41 -17.37
C GLY A 77 -17.48 13.26 -18.50
N PHE A 78 -18.29 14.06 -19.20
CA PHE A 78 -17.81 15.01 -20.22
C PHE A 78 -17.99 16.45 -19.74
N ASP A 79 -16.89 17.20 -19.71
CA ASP A 79 -16.93 18.64 -19.42
C ASP A 79 -17.31 19.43 -20.68
N VAL A 80 -16.66 19.07 -21.80
CA VAL A 80 -16.95 19.66 -23.10
C VAL A 80 -16.35 18.84 -24.25
N ILE A 81 -17.02 18.85 -25.40
CA ILE A 81 -16.52 18.33 -26.68
C ILE A 81 -16.56 19.47 -27.67
N ARG A 82 -15.46 19.70 -28.40
CA ARG A 82 -15.31 20.76 -29.40
C ARG A 82 -14.69 20.26 -30.69
N ILE A 83 -15.05 20.85 -31.80
CA ILE A 83 -14.30 20.73 -33.04
C ILE A 83 -13.81 22.11 -33.45
N TYR A 84 -12.52 22.24 -33.63
CA TYR A 84 -11.85 23.43 -34.13
C TYR A 84 -11.60 23.30 -35.65
N ASP A 85 -11.80 24.39 -36.36
CA ASP A 85 -11.30 24.52 -37.74
C ASP A 85 -9.78 24.83 -37.75
N LYS A 86 -9.19 24.93 -38.96
CA LYS A 86 -7.76 25.25 -39.17
C LYS A 86 -7.35 26.63 -38.66
N LYS A 87 -8.31 27.51 -38.41
CA LYS A 87 -8.09 28.88 -37.91
C LYS A 87 -8.28 28.98 -36.42
N GLY A 88 -8.65 27.87 -35.75
CA GLY A 88 -8.95 27.82 -34.34
C GLY A 88 -10.37 28.27 -33.97
N ASN A 89 -11.29 28.41 -34.95
CA ASN A 89 -12.67 28.70 -34.64
C ASN A 89 -13.40 27.45 -34.16
N ILE A 90 -14.21 27.55 -33.14
CA ILE A 90 -15.07 26.49 -32.65
C ILE A 90 -16.27 26.35 -33.56
N ILE A 91 -16.31 25.30 -34.38
CA ILE A 91 -17.38 25.05 -35.35
C ILE A 91 -18.50 24.18 -34.74
N PHE A 92 -18.18 23.26 -33.87
CA PHE A 92 -19.10 22.43 -33.10
C PHE A 92 -18.68 22.38 -31.64
N THR A 93 -19.62 22.40 -30.73
CA THR A 93 -19.36 22.32 -29.29
C THR A 93 -20.59 21.82 -28.54
N THR A 94 -20.39 21.15 -27.42
CA THR A 94 -21.44 20.81 -26.44
C THR A 94 -21.79 21.98 -25.53
N LYS A 95 -21.03 23.11 -25.58
CA LYS A 95 -21.29 24.35 -24.87
C LYS A 95 -21.75 25.44 -25.86
N PRO A 96 -23.04 25.69 -26.03
CA PRO A 96 -23.57 26.62 -27.05
C PRO A 96 -22.95 28.02 -27.01
N GLU A 97 -22.58 28.49 -25.80
CA GLU A 97 -21.98 29.81 -25.57
C GLU A 97 -20.59 29.97 -26.19
N GLU A 98 -19.88 28.87 -26.46
CA GLU A 98 -18.56 28.90 -27.06
C GLU A 98 -18.58 28.85 -28.61
N LYS A 99 -19.74 28.60 -29.19
CA LYS A 99 -19.87 28.42 -30.64
C LYS A 99 -19.44 29.70 -31.39
N SER A 100 -18.66 29.51 -32.46
CA SER A 100 -18.09 30.58 -33.29
C SER A 100 -17.04 31.47 -32.59
N THR A 101 -16.63 31.14 -31.36
CA THR A 101 -15.52 31.81 -30.71
C THR A 101 -14.20 31.26 -31.29
N ARG A 102 -13.14 32.07 -31.21
CA ARG A 102 -11.82 31.69 -31.69
C ARG A 102 -10.89 31.42 -30.50
N VAL A 103 -10.27 30.25 -30.53
CA VAL A 103 -9.28 29.85 -29.53
C VAL A 103 -7.91 30.33 -29.99
N PRO A 104 -7.13 31.00 -29.12
CA PRO A 104 -5.79 31.46 -29.48
C PRO A 104 -4.85 30.27 -29.69
N ILE A 105 -3.87 30.45 -30.59
CA ILE A 105 -2.87 29.40 -30.87
C ILE A 105 -2.03 29.03 -29.63
N THR A 106 -2.00 29.90 -28.64
CA THR A 106 -1.36 29.69 -27.32
C THR A 106 -2.19 28.86 -26.36
N SER A 107 -3.43 28.49 -26.76
CA SER A 107 -4.25 27.61 -25.91
C SER A 107 -3.65 26.22 -25.83
N GLU A 108 -3.92 25.54 -24.74
CA GLU A 108 -3.40 24.19 -24.46
C GLU A 108 -3.73 23.19 -25.59
N ALA A 109 -4.93 23.29 -26.18
CA ALA A 109 -5.35 22.45 -27.30
C ALA A 109 -4.49 22.64 -28.55
N CYS A 110 -4.00 23.86 -28.79
CA CYS A 110 -3.22 24.20 -29.99
C CYS A 110 -1.71 24.02 -29.77
N GLN A 111 -1.21 24.27 -28.59
CA GLN A 111 0.23 24.19 -28.28
C GLN A 111 0.85 22.83 -28.55
N VAL A 112 0.10 21.74 -28.39
CA VAL A 112 0.61 20.38 -28.63
C VAL A 112 1.18 20.23 -30.06
N CYS A 113 0.54 20.86 -31.06
CA CYS A 113 1.01 20.82 -32.43
C CYS A 113 1.87 22.03 -32.83
N HIS A 114 1.58 23.20 -32.22
CA HIS A 114 2.13 24.50 -32.62
C HIS A 114 3.33 24.98 -31.78
N SER A 115 3.77 24.20 -30.79
CA SER A 115 5.01 24.49 -30.02
C SER A 115 6.29 24.27 -30.84
N TYR A 116 6.19 23.67 -32.02
CA TYR A 116 7.31 23.35 -32.87
C TYR A 116 7.42 24.39 -34.03
N PRO A 117 8.63 24.64 -34.58
CA PRO A 117 8.83 25.55 -35.71
C PRO A 117 7.95 25.21 -36.92
N GLN A 118 7.64 23.94 -37.12
CA GLN A 118 6.62 23.45 -38.05
C GLN A 118 5.58 22.64 -37.29
N PRO A 119 4.28 22.92 -37.50
CA PRO A 119 3.21 22.15 -36.87
C PRO A 119 3.33 20.66 -37.14
N LEU A 120 3.12 19.84 -36.13
CA LEU A 120 3.17 18.38 -36.25
C LEU A 120 2.08 17.89 -37.23
N LYS A 121 2.47 17.06 -38.19
CA LYS A 121 1.54 16.45 -39.17
C LYS A 121 0.77 15.26 -38.55
N ALA A 122 1.32 14.63 -37.53
CA ALA A 122 0.70 13.53 -36.77
C ALA A 122 1.09 13.62 -35.29
N LEU A 123 0.19 13.20 -34.41
CA LEU A 123 0.40 13.15 -33.00
C LEU A 123 0.55 11.70 -32.53
N ALA A 124 1.63 11.39 -31.83
CA ALA A 124 1.75 10.12 -31.13
C ALA A 124 0.65 10.01 -30.05
N THR A 125 0.18 8.80 -29.76
CA THR A 125 -0.88 8.55 -28.79
C THR A 125 -0.61 9.17 -27.42
N LYS A 126 0.65 9.15 -26.95
CA LYS A 126 1.08 9.75 -25.70
C LYS A 126 1.02 11.29 -25.67
N GLN A 127 0.98 11.94 -26.83
CA GLN A 127 0.90 13.40 -26.96
C GLN A 127 -0.54 13.91 -27.11
N ARG A 128 -1.50 12.99 -27.27
CA ARG A 128 -2.91 13.34 -27.48
C ARG A 128 -3.66 13.69 -26.22
N HIS A 129 -3.12 13.42 -25.03
CA HIS A 129 -3.79 13.68 -23.77
C HIS A 129 -2.97 14.61 -22.84
N ARG A 130 -3.67 15.40 -22.07
CA ARG A 130 -3.13 16.29 -21.06
C ARG A 130 -4.11 16.41 -19.89
N ILE A 131 -3.62 16.68 -18.70
CA ILE A 131 -4.46 16.98 -17.54
C ILE A 131 -4.42 18.47 -17.33
N ILE A 132 -5.61 19.08 -17.32
CA ILE A 132 -5.83 20.51 -17.06
C ILE A 132 -6.68 20.68 -15.82
N THR A 133 -6.69 21.89 -15.26
CA THR A 133 -7.60 22.24 -14.17
C THR A 133 -8.73 23.09 -14.74
N ALA A 134 -9.97 22.64 -14.52
CA ALA A 134 -11.16 23.39 -14.91
C ALA A 134 -11.32 24.65 -14.03
N PRO A 135 -12.13 25.64 -14.47
CA PRO A 135 -12.33 26.91 -13.73
C PRO A 135 -12.87 26.72 -12.30
N ASP A 136 -13.60 25.66 -12.05
CA ASP A 136 -14.13 25.29 -10.73
C ASP A 136 -13.15 24.48 -9.86
N GLY A 137 -11.93 24.24 -10.37
CA GLY A 137 -10.84 23.59 -9.65
C GLY A 137 -10.76 22.08 -9.82
N HIS A 138 -11.71 21.40 -10.45
CA HIS A 138 -11.57 19.95 -10.68
C HIS A 138 -10.58 19.66 -11.82
N ARG A 139 -10.00 18.46 -11.80
CA ARG A 139 -9.08 18.02 -12.85
C ARG A 139 -9.87 17.46 -14.03
N THR A 140 -9.41 17.80 -15.21
CA THR A 140 -10.00 17.38 -16.49
C THR A 140 -8.92 16.71 -17.34
N LEU A 141 -9.25 15.55 -17.89
CA LEU A 141 -8.44 14.89 -18.92
C LEU A 141 -8.87 15.44 -20.28
N ALA A 142 -8.02 16.27 -20.86
CA ALA A 142 -8.24 16.84 -22.18
C ALA A 142 -7.53 16.02 -23.25
N LEU A 143 -8.25 15.62 -24.28
CA LEU A 143 -7.77 14.78 -25.37
C LEU A 143 -7.95 15.50 -26.71
N ILE A 144 -6.91 15.44 -27.52
CA ILE A 144 -6.90 15.99 -28.87
C ILE A 144 -6.86 14.85 -29.87
N ASN A 145 -7.79 14.87 -30.82
CA ASN A 145 -7.81 13.94 -31.92
C ASN A 145 -7.84 14.72 -33.26
N PRO A 146 -6.72 14.76 -34.00
CA PRO A 146 -6.69 15.42 -35.28
C PRO A 146 -7.65 14.77 -36.27
N ILE A 147 -8.39 15.58 -37.01
CA ILE A 147 -9.22 15.14 -38.14
C ILE A 147 -8.35 15.23 -39.37
N GLU A 148 -7.85 14.08 -39.81
CA GLU A 148 -6.93 13.95 -40.91
C GLU A 148 -7.65 14.07 -42.27
N ASN A 149 -6.94 14.51 -43.30
CA ASN A 149 -7.45 14.57 -44.68
C ASN A 149 -7.22 13.23 -45.36
N GLU A 150 -8.15 12.33 -45.21
CA GLU A 150 -8.10 11.00 -45.82
C GLU A 150 -8.50 11.00 -47.29
N PRO A 151 -8.21 9.94 -48.08
CA PRO A 151 -8.63 9.82 -49.46
C PRO A 151 -10.12 10.07 -49.70
N ALA A 152 -10.96 9.62 -48.75
CA ALA A 152 -12.40 9.88 -48.79
C ALA A 152 -12.75 11.36 -48.67
N CYS A 153 -11.92 12.17 -47.99
CA CYS A 153 -12.18 13.60 -47.80
C CYS A 153 -11.80 14.46 -49.04
N TYR A 154 -10.69 14.16 -49.71
CA TYR A 154 -10.28 14.93 -50.91
C TYR A 154 -10.86 14.38 -52.23
N GLY A 155 -11.38 13.17 -52.23
CA GLY A 155 -12.12 12.57 -53.32
C GLY A 155 -13.65 12.83 -53.28
N SER A 156 -14.15 13.50 -52.25
CA SER A 156 -15.57 13.76 -52.07
C SER A 156 -16.13 14.74 -53.09
N GLY A 157 -17.22 14.37 -53.72
CA GLY A 157 -17.92 15.25 -54.71
C GLY A 157 -18.66 16.42 -54.04
N CYS A 158 -18.97 16.39 -52.73
CA CYS A 158 -19.76 17.39 -52.08
C CYS A 158 -18.97 18.64 -51.65
N HIS A 159 -17.71 18.46 -51.16
CA HIS A 159 -16.86 19.57 -50.72
C HIS A 159 -15.39 19.08 -50.64
N PRO A 160 -14.73 18.90 -51.78
CA PRO A 160 -13.39 18.32 -51.82
C PRO A 160 -12.37 19.21 -51.10
N HIS A 161 -11.51 18.59 -50.32
CA HIS A 161 -10.38 19.27 -49.68
C HIS A 161 -9.11 19.08 -50.51
N PRO A 162 -8.24 20.12 -50.64
CA PRO A 162 -6.96 19.94 -51.34
C PRO A 162 -6.13 18.84 -50.66
N ASN A 163 -5.61 17.89 -51.45
CA ASN A 163 -4.82 16.77 -50.92
C ASN A 163 -3.50 17.17 -50.23
N GLN A 164 -3.06 18.41 -50.45
CA GLN A 164 -1.87 18.99 -49.80
C GLN A 164 -2.10 19.35 -48.29
N LYS A 165 -3.33 19.34 -47.80
CA LYS A 165 -3.65 19.65 -46.43
C LYS A 165 -3.77 18.37 -45.59
N PHE A 166 -2.90 18.18 -44.62
CA PHE A 166 -2.85 16.96 -43.83
C PHE A 166 -3.94 16.92 -42.72
N ILE A 167 -4.24 18.03 -42.06
CA ILE A 167 -5.23 18.13 -40.97
C ILE A 167 -6.33 19.09 -41.38
N LEU A 168 -7.58 18.68 -41.24
CA LEU A 168 -8.78 19.46 -41.57
C LEU A 168 -9.34 20.21 -40.35
N GLY A 169 -9.18 19.68 -39.19
CA GLY A 169 -9.63 20.22 -37.90
C GLY A 169 -9.12 19.40 -36.75
N VAL A 170 -9.55 19.74 -35.55
CA VAL A 170 -9.17 19.03 -34.33
C VAL A 170 -10.42 18.80 -33.47
N LEU A 171 -10.65 17.57 -33.09
CA LEU A 171 -11.60 17.19 -32.06
C LEU A 171 -10.91 17.30 -30.70
N ASP A 172 -11.42 18.15 -29.81
CA ASP A 172 -11.02 18.32 -28.43
C ASP A 172 -12.11 17.74 -27.52
N VAL A 173 -11.77 16.75 -26.74
CA VAL A 173 -12.69 16.11 -25.78
C VAL A 173 -12.12 16.31 -24.38
N GLN A 174 -12.88 16.92 -23.51
CA GLN A 174 -12.52 17.17 -22.14
C GLN A 174 -13.41 16.32 -21.22
N MET A 175 -12.79 15.43 -20.47
CA MET A 175 -13.47 14.50 -19.58
C MET A 175 -13.15 14.83 -18.13
N SER A 176 -14.19 14.94 -17.30
CA SER A 176 -14.03 15.19 -15.87
C SER A 176 -13.31 14.01 -15.18
N LEU A 177 -12.31 14.32 -14.38
CA LEU A 177 -11.65 13.36 -13.48
C LEU A 177 -12.21 13.42 -12.05
N ALA A 178 -13.25 14.23 -11.79
CA ALA A 178 -13.78 14.43 -10.45
C ALA A 178 -14.24 13.11 -9.81
N THR A 179 -14.98 12.28 -10.55
CA THR A 179 -15.42 10.96 -10.07
C THR A 179 -14.24 10.01 -9.86
N VAL A 180 -13.29 10.00 -10.78
CA VAL A 180 -12.08 9.17 -10.69
C VAL A 180 -11.23 9.57 -9.49
N ASP A 181 -11.07 10.87 -9.24
CA ASP A 181 -10.35 11.38 -8.08
C ASP A 181 -11.05 11.04 -6.76
N ALA A 182 -12.38 11.11 -6.74
CA ALA A 182 -13.17 10.69 -5.59
C ALA A 182 -13.02 9.18 -5.31
N ASP A 183 -13.07 8.35 -6.35
CA ASP A 183 -12.89 6.90 -6.25
C ASP A 183 -11.47 6.53 -5.78
N ILE A 184 -10.45 7.22 -6.29
CA ILE A 184 -9.07 7.06 -5.83
C ILE A 184 -8.95 7.44 -4.35
N ALA A 185 -9.53 8.56 -3.93
CA ALA A 185 -9.52 9.02 -2.55
C ALA A 185 -10.25 8.03 -1.62
N HIS A 186 -11.40 7.52 -2.06
CA HIS A 186 -12.16 6.50 -1.33
C HIS A 186 -11.39 5.20 -1.17
N SER A 187 -10.85 4.66 -2.26
CA SER A 187 -10.04 3.43 -2.27
C SER A 187 -8.79 3.57 -1.40
N ARG A 188 -8.12 4.72 -1.47
CA ARG A 188 -6.97 5.04 -0.62
C ARG A 188 -7.34 5.02 0.86
N ARG A 189 -8.47 5.65 1.24
CA ARG A 189 -8.96 5.66 2.63
C ARG A 189 -9.28 4.25 3.11
N GLN A 190 -9.95 3.45 2.29
CA GLN A 190 -10.25 2.05 2.62
C GLN A 190 -8.97 1.22 2.79
N ALA A 191 -7.98 1.36 1.90
CA ALA A 191 -6.70 0.67 2.01
C ALA A 191 -5.96 1.03 3.31
N ILE A 192 -5.93 2.31 3.69
CA ILE A 192 -5.32 2.77 4.94
C ILE A 192 -6.04 2.17 6.15
N LEU A 193 -7.38 2.22 6.18
CA LEU A 193 -8.17 1.67 7.29
C LEU A 193 -7.99 0.16 7.41
N ALA A 194 -8.07 -0.57 6.30
CA ALA A 194 -7.85 -2.02 6.29
C ALA A 194 -6.44 -2.39 6.78
N SER A 195 -5.42 -1.66 6.33
CA SER A 195 -4.03 -1.87 6.78
C SER A 195 -3.84 -1.55 8.26
N ALA A 196 -4.50 -0.51 8.76
CA ALA A 196 -4.47 -0.17 10.19
C ALA A 196 -5.11 -1.27 11.05
N ILE A 197 -6.30 -1.76 10.66
CA ILE A 197 -6.99 -2.86 11.36
C ILE A 197 -6.12 -4.12 11.33
N LEU A 198 -5.57 -4.47 10.19
CA LEU A 198 -4.68 -5.63 10.05
C LEU A 198 -3.44 -5.49 10.94
N SER A 199 -2.82 -4.31 10.96
CA SER A 199 -1.66 -4.02 11.82
C SER A 199 -1.97 -4.23 13.29
N VAL A 200 -3.10 -3.69 13.77
CA VAL A 200 -3.53 -3.83 15.16
C VAL A 200 -3.82 -5.30 15.50
N SER A 201 -4.51 -6.02 14.61
CA SER A 201 -4.82 -7.45 14.80
C SER A 201 -3.56 -8.30 14.92
N VAL A 202 -2.62 -8.12 14.00
CA VAL A 202 -1.35 -8.85 14.02
C VAL A 202 -0.54 -8.51 15.27
N PHE A 203 -0.51 -7.23 15.65
CA PHE A 203 0.16 -6.76 16.87
C PHE A 203 -0.39 -7.44 18.12
N LEU A 204 -1.72 -7.52 18.27
CA LEU A 204 -2.38 -8.18 19.40
C LEU A 204 -2.05 -9.67 19.45
N VAL A 205 -2.15 -10.36 18.30
CA VAL A 205 -1.85 -11.79 18.24
C VAL A 205 -0.40 -12.08 18.61
N VAL A 206 0.55 -11.37 17.99
CA VAL A 206 2.00 -11.53 18.28
C VAL A 206 2.31 -11.18 19.73
N GLY A 207 1.71 -10.12 20.26
CA GLY A 207 1.86 -9.71 21.66
C GLY A 207 1.38 -10.80 22.63
N LEU A 208 0.20 -11.37 22.38
CA LEU A 208 -0.34 -12.48 23.17
C LEU A 208 0.53 -13.74 23.08
N LEU A 209 1.02 -14.08 21.89
CA LEU A 209 1.92 -15.21 21.71
C LEU A 209 3.23 -15.04 22.48
N ILE A 210 3.88 -13.89 22.38
CA ILE A 210 5.13 -13.60 23.12
C ILE A 210 4.86 -13.61 24.62
N TRP A 211 3.73 -13.06 25.05
CA TRP A 211 3.37 -13.08 26.47
C TRP A 211 3.20 -14.50 26.99
N SER A 212 2.41 -15.34 26.30
CA SER A 212 2.08 -16.69 26.77
C SER A 212 3.19 -17.71 26.54
N LEU A 213 3.89 -17.64 25.41
CA LEU A 213 4.89 -18.65 25.04
C LEU A 213 6.29 -18.35 25.60
N ILE A 214 6.60 -17.07 25.84
CA ILE A 214 7.96 -16.67 26.26
C ILE A 214 7.96 -16.05 27.64
N ARG A 215 7.20 -14.96 27.84
CA ARG A 215 7.32 -14.16 29.06
C ARG A 215 6.87 -14.90 30.31
N VAL A 216 5.74 -15.58 30.27
CA VAL A 216 5.21 -16.32 31.45
C VAL A 216 6.12 -17.48 31.83
N PRO A 217 6.55 -18.39 30.93
CA PRO A 217 7.46 -19.48 31.29
C PRO A 217 8.83 -19.00 31.77
N VAL A 218 9.44 -18.04 31.09
CA VAL A 218 10.76 -17.50 31.50
C VAL A 218 10.69 -16.84 32.87
N ARG A 219 9.57 -16.17 33.19
CA ARG A 219 9.37 -15.63 34.54
C ARG A 219 9.28 -16.74 35.59
N LYS A 220 8.55 -17.83 35.34
CA LYS A 220 8.46 -19.00 36.23
C LYS A 220 9.83 -19.65 36.45
N LEU A 221 10.63 -19.80 35.40
CA LEU A 221 12.02 -20.29 35.54
C LEU A 221 12.86 -19.37 36.41
N SER A 222 12.79 -18.05 36.22
CA SER A 222 13.53 -17.07 37.01
C SER A 222 13.09 -17.05 38.46
N GLU A 223 11.78 -17.22 38.75
CA GLU A 223 11.26 -17.32 40.13
C GLU A 223 11.71 -18.61 40.79
N GLY A 224 11.69 -19.75 40.07
CA GLY A 224 12.18 -21.02 40.54
C GLY A 224 13.67 -21.02 40.88
N THR A 225 14.50 -20.50 39.96
CA THR A 225 15.96 -20.39 40.22
C THR A 225 16.28 -19.51 41.43
N LYS A 226 15.51 -18.42 41.65
CA LYS A 226 15.65 -17.58 42.83
C LYS A 226 15.25 -18.30 44.14
N ALA A 227 14.22 -19.16 44.11
CA ALA A 227 13.80 -19.95 45.25
C ALA A 227 14.89 -20.97 45.63
N ILE A 228 15.45 -21.66 44.63
CA ILE A 228 16.54 -22.61 44.82
C ILE A 228 17.80 -21.92 45.37
N ALA A 229 18.16 -20.76 44.83
CA ALA A 229 19.31 -19.98 45.30
C ALA A 229 19.16 -19.48 46.77
N LYS A 230 17.95 -19.36 47.26
CA LYS A 230 17.66 -19.04 48.67
C LYS A 230 17.63 -20.27 49.58
N GLY A 231 18.00 -21.45 49.06
CA GLY A 231 18.04 -22.70 49.82
C GLY A 231 16.74 -23.51 49.83
N ASN A 232 15.70 -23.07 49.11
CA ASN A 232 14.49 -23.88 48.97
C ASN A 232 14.66 -24.93 47.86
N LEU A 233 15.29 -26.07 48.22
CA LEU A 233 15.53 -27.20 47.34
C LEU A 233 14.29 -28.08 47.13
N ASP A 234 13.17 -27.79 47.80
CA ASP A 234 11.89 -28.49 47.58
C ASP A 234 11.05 -27.86 46.45
N TYR A 235 11.45 -26.68 45.94
CA TYR A 235 10.74 -26.00 44.90
C TYR A 235 10.90 -26.72 43.56
N ILE A 236 9.78 -27.12 42.93
CA ILE A 236 9.73 -27.68 41.60
C ILE A 236 9.21 -26.63 40.64
N ILE A 237 9.91 -26.38 39.55
CA ILE A 237 9.49 -25.45 38.51
C ILE A 237 8.30 -26.06 37.73
N PRO A 238 7.09 -25.48 37.82
CA PRO A 238 5.87 -26.09 37.27
C PRO A 238 5.70 -25.76 35.76
N ILE A 239 6.60 -26.24 34.91
CA ILE A 239 6.56 -26.07 33.45
C ILE A 239 6.52 -27.44 32.81
N HIS A 240 5.36 -27.78 32.20
CA HIS A 240 5.13 -29.03 31.49
C HIS A 240 4.99 -28.74 30.01
N ARG A 241 6.12 -28.59 29.30
CA ARG A 241 6.17 -28.32 27.85
C ARG A 241 7.13 -29.29 27.18
N LYS A 242 6.95 -29.48 25.85
CA LYS A 242 7.80 -30.36 25.02
C LYS A 242 8.79 -29.57 24.15
N ASP A 243 9.00 -28.29 24.47
CA ASP A 243 9.94 -27.40 23.76
C ASP A 243 11.19 -27.16 24.62
N GLU A 244 12.10 -26.33 24.13
CA GLU A 244 13.38 -26.02 24.76
C GLU A 244 13.20 -25.40 26.17
N ILE A 245 12.12 -24.69 26.40
CA ILE A 245 11.77 -24.13 27.71
C ILE A 245 11.36 -25.24 28.69
N GLY A 246 10.66 -26.25 28.21
CA GLY A 246 10.30 -27.43 28.97
C GLY A 246 11.51 -28.28 29.33
N GLU A 247 12.41 -28.49 28.37
CA GLU A 247 13.67 -29.21 28.58
C GLU A 247 14.56 -28.51 29.62
N LEU A 248 14.66 -27.16 29.53
CA LEU A 248 15.38 -26.35 30.50
C LEU A 248 14.76 -26.48 31.91
N ALA A 249 13.43 -26.43 32.03
CA ALA A 249 12.76 -26.61 33.31
C ALA A 249 13.03 -28.00 33.95
N ASN A 250 12.99 -29.05 33.14
CA ASN A 250 13.30 -30.41 33.57
C ASN A 250 14.76 -30.54 34.03
N SER A 251 15.70 -29.95 33.32
CA SER A 251 17.11 -29.93 33.69
C SER A 251 17.34 -29.18 34.99
N PHE A 252 16.68 -28.06 35.23
CA PHE A 252 16.72 -27.36 36.50
C PHE A 252 16.14 -28.19 37.64
N ASN A 253 14.99 -28.86 37.45
CA ASN A 253 14.40 -29.73 38.46
C ASN A 253 15.30 -30.92 38.81
N ALA A 254 15.92 -31.54 37.79
CA ALA A 254 16.90 -32.61 38.02
C ALA A 254 18.13 -32.13 38.82
N MET A 255 18.72 -30.99 38.44
CA MET A 255 19.82 -30.37 39.17
C MET A 255 19.45 -30.07 40.63
N THR A 256 18.24 -29.55 40.87
CA THR A 256 17.76 -29.26 42.22
C THR A 256 17.63 -30.53 43.05
N SER A 257 17.14 -31.62 42.44
CA SER A 257 17.04 -32.93 43.12
C SER A 257 18.44 -33.46 43.54
N GLU A 258 19.44 -33.34 42.64
CA GLU A 258 20.82 -33.74 42.96
C GLU A 258 21.46 -32.85 44.06
N LEU A 259 21.24 -31.53 44.00
CA LEU A 259 21.66 -30.60 45.07
C LEU A 259 21.04 -30.97 46.44
N LYS A 260 19.75 -31.33 46.44
CA LYS A 260 19.07 -31.75 47.67
C LYS A 260 19.69 -33.01 48.26
N LYS A 261 19.95 -34.02 47.44
CA LYS A 261 20.62 -35.24 47.85
C LYS A 261 22.01 -34.95 48.46
N ALA A 262 22.83 -34.16 47.75
CA ALA A 262 24.15 -33.78 48.22
C ALA A 262 24.10 -33.02 49.54
N GLN A 263 23.14 -32.12 49.73
CA GLN A 263 22.91 -31.40 51.00
C GLN A 263 22.52 -32.33 52.14
N GLN A 264 21.67 -33.32 51.85
CA GLN A 264 21.31 -34.35 52.87
C GLN A 264 22.49 -35.21 53.29
N GLU A 265 23.32 -35.65 52.30
CA GLU A 265 24.55 -36.42 52.60
C GLU A 265 25.50 -35.60 53.46
N ILE A 266 25.76 -34.33 53.10
CA ILE A 266 26.66 -33.47 53.88
C ILE A 266 26.10 -33.31 55.32
N THR A 267 24.79 -33.14 55.49
CA THR A 267 24.17 -33.04 56.81
C THR A 267 24.34 -34.33 57.62
N GLN A 268 24.14 -35.50 57.00
CA GLN A 268 24.38 -36.80 57.65
C GLN A 268 25.84 -36.99 58.05
N TRP A 269 26.76 -36.65 57.14
CA TRP A 269 28.21 -36.70 57.44
C TRP A 269 28.58 -35.79 58.60
N SER A 270 28.05 -34.56 58.62
CA SER A 270 28.29 -33.61 59.70
C SER A 270 27.78 -34.14 61.08
N ASN A 271 26.58 -34.70 61.10
CA ASN A 271 26.01 -35.27 62.31
C ASN A 271 26.81 -36.49 62.79
N THR A 272 27.23 -37.36 61.84
CA THR A 272 28.06 -38.54 62.18
C THR A 272 29.45 -38.12 62.70
N LEU A 273 30.00 -37.07 62.08
CA LEU A 273 31.29 -36.53 62.55
C LEU A 273 31.19 -35.93 63.92
N GLN A 274 30.13 -35.16 64.18
CA GLN A 274 29.89 -34.59 65.51
C GLN A 274 29.76 -35.67 66.59
N GLN A 275 28.97 -36.72 66.29
CA GLN A 275 28.82 -37.85 67.21
C GLN A 275 30.15 -38.55 67.49
N ARG A 276 30.99 -38.75 66.51
CA ARG A 276 32.35 -39.33 66.70
C ARG A 276 33.26 -38.42 67.52
N VAL A 277 33.17 -37.11 67.33
CA VAL A 277 33.91 -36.13 68.12
C VAL A 277 33.46 -36.20 69.57
N ASP A 278 32.15 -36.23 69.83
CA ASP A 278 31.60 -36.33 71.21
C ASP A 278 32.00 -37.61 71.89
N GLU A 279 31.93 -38.79 71.19
CA GLU A 279 32.40 -40.10 71.69
C GLU A 279 33.91 -40.08 72.03
N LYS A 280 34.74 -39.50 71.20
CA LYS A 280 36.18 -39.41 71.40
C LYS A 280 36.52 -38.43 72.52
N THR A 281 35.75 -37.39 72.74
CA THR A 281 35.92 -36.42 73.84
C THR A 281 35.60 -37.10 75.11
N GLU A 282 34.47 -37.84 75.26
CA GLU A 282 34.14 -38.63 76.42
C GLU A 282 35.21 -39.71 76.76
N GLU A 283 35.72 -40.38 75.76
CA GLU A 283 36.80 -41.37 75.91
C GLU A 283 38.06 -40.72 76.53
N LEU A 284 38.46 -39.56 75.95
CA LEU A 284 39.59 -38.79 76.49
C LEU A 284 39.39 -38.32 77.92
N GLU A 285 38.21 -37.79 78.26
CA GLU A 285 37.89 -37.40 79.61
C GLU A 285 37.96 -38.58 80.62
N ARG A 286 37.45 -39.75 80.22
CA ARG A 286 37.55 -40.98 81.06
C ARG A 286 39.02 -41.39 81.27
N ILE A 287 39.84 -41.32 80.24
CA ILE A 287 41.28 -41.65 80.33
C ILE A 287 41.98 -40.65 81.25
N GLN A 288 41.69 -39.37 81.15
CA GLN A 288 42.26 -38.35 82.05
C GLN A 288 41.82 -38.54 83.50
N ALA A 289 40.55 -38.88 83.76
CA ALA A 289 40.07 -39.17 85.08
C ALA A 289 40.72 -40.43 85.74
N HIS A 290 41.24 -41.36 84.99
CA HIS A 290 41.94 -42.53 85.47
C HIS A 290 43.50 -42.31 85.69
N LEU A 291 44.01 -41.16 85.26
CA LEU A 291 45.44 -40.81 85.39
C LEU A 291 45.73 -39.88 86.64
N ILE A 292 44.66 -39.40 87.30
CA ILE A 292 44.74 -38.64 88.52
C ILE A 292 44.38 -39.54 89.73
#